data_eed86d41ad329cfec8953defb97aa3cf
#
_entry.id   eed86d41ad329cfec8953defb97aa3cf
#
_cell.length_a   1.000
_cell.length_b   1.000
_cell.length_c   1.000
_cell.angle_alpha   90.00
_cell.angle_beta   90.00
_cell.angle_gamma   90.00
#
_symmetry.space_group_name_H-M   'P 1'
#
loop_
_entity.id
_entity.type
_entity.pdbx_description
1 polymer ?
#
loop_
_entity_poly.entity_id
_entity_poly.type
_entity_poly.pdbx_seq_one_letter_code
_entity_poly.pdbx_strand_id
1 'polypeptide(L)'
;GLDYSTKKVAVIGLGEIGQLVTKYALQRPFESVMLLNRTVSKAQPFLTEDRVSAHGWDELEAVLADADVVFSAVKTEEYIIFPSMLKADAVVFDLCLPRSCQPGSSLKLYNIENLTNQLEQYKAERQEIAGRIALEIDEELVKFADWRQQLGIIPLIQEIRDKALEAQASAMESLNRKIPDLTEREQKQISKHMKSIINQVLKEPILQLKELSVGEHSDYDIALIAKIFGLHRERG
;
A
#
# COMPACT_ATOMS: atom_id res chain seq x y z
N GLY A 1 6.46 12.64 15.02
CA GLY A 1 6.40 11.53 15.98
C GLY A 1 6.86 12.01 17.35
N LEU A 2 6.30 11.44 18.43
CA LEU A 2 6.76 11.73 19.79
C LEU A 2 8.17 11.14 19.96
N ASP A 3 9.10 11.96 20.46
CA ASP A 3 10.42 11.48 20.85
C ASP A 3 10.31 10.82 22.22
N TYR A 4 10.38 9.49 22.27
CA TYR A 4 10.32 8.72 23.50
C TYR A 4 11.63 8.68 24.26
N SER A 5 12.76 9.03 23.63
CA SER A 5 14.10 8.90 24.21
C SER A 5 14.37 9.85 25.39
N THR A 6 13.54 10.86 25.54
CA THR A 6 13.60 11.85 26.65
C THR A 6 12.45 11.69 27.63
N LYS A 7 11.65 10.63 27.51
CA LYS A 7 10.43 10.44 28.30
C LYS A 7 10.57 9.28 29.26
N LYS A 8 10.11 9.50 30.48
CA LYS A 8 10.03 8.51 31.56
C LYS A 8 8.61 7.94 31.64
N VAL A 9 8.49 6.64 31.56
CA VAL A 9 7.19 5.95 31.65
C VAL A 9 7.05 5.19 32.97
N ALA A 10 5.90 5.32 33.63
CA ALA A 10 5.52 4.53 34.78
C ALA A 10 4.38 3.56 34.42
N VAL A 11 4.51 2.32 34.82
CA VAL A 11 3.44 1.31 34.77
C VAL A 11 3.03 0.91 36.15
N ILE A 12 1.80 1.27 36.54
CA ILE A 12 1.23 1.04 37.87
C ILE A 12 0.36 -0.21 37.80
N GLY A 13 0.78 -1.27 38.52
CA GLY A 13 0.10 -2.57 38.52
C GLY A 13 0.61 -3.51 37.45
N LEU A 14 1.12 -4.67 37.88
CA LEU A 14 1.67 -5.73 37.01
C LEU A 14 0.76 -6.96 36.98
N GLY A 15 -0.53 -6.73 36.73
CA GLY A 15 -1.49 -7.74 36.31
C GLY A 15 -1.32 -8.08 34.85
N GLU A 16 -2.27 -8.81 34.22
CA GLU A 16 -2.21 -9.18 32.78
C GLU A 16 -2.04 -7.97 31.87
N ILE A 17 -2.85 -6.92 32.07
CA ILE A 17 -2.79 -5.68 31.27
C ILE A 17 -1.47 -4.95 31.55
N GLY A 18 -1.07 -4.78 32.79
CA GLY A 18 0.18 -4.07 33.12
C GLY A 18 1.42 -4.76 32.57
N GLN A 19 1.48 -6.09 32.60
CA GLN A 19 2.56 -6.85 31.98
C GLN A 19 2.58 -6.68 30.44
N LEU A 20 1.41 -6.64 29.82
CA LEU A 20 1.31 -6.40 28.40
C LEU A 20 1.80 -4.99 28.02
N VAL A 21 1.36 -3.97 28.75
CA VAL A 21 1.84 -2.58 28.61
C VAL A 21 3.35 -2.50 28.80
N THR A 22 3.89 -3.17 29.84
CA THR A 22 5.34 -3.21 30.06
C THR A 22 6.10 -3.78 28.90
N LYS A 23 5.64 -4.89 28.30
CA LYS A 23 6.27 -5.45 27.09
C LYS A 23 6.30 -4.47 25.91
N TYR A 24 5.23 -3.72 25.70
CA TYR A 24 5.19 -2.69 24.66
C TYR A 24 6.06 -1.47 24.99
N ALA A 25 6.12 -1.05 26.26
CA ALA A 25 6.97 0.04 26.69
C ALA A 25 8.47 -0.28 26.49
N LEU A 26 8.88 -1.51 26.78
CA LEU A 26 10.25 -1.98 26.57
C LEU A 26 10.68 -1.99 25.08
N GLN A 27 9.73 -2.14 24.16
CA GLN A 27 10.00 -2.05 22.71
C GLN A 27 10.20 -0.61 22.21
N ARG A 28 9.99 0.39 23.08
CA ARG A 28 10.16 1.80 22.75
C ARG A 28 11.41 2.35 23.45
N PRO A 29 12.08 3.34 22.85
CA PRO A 29 13.30 3.90 23.44
C PRO A 29 12.99 4.93 24.55
N PHE A 30 12.20 4.57 25.55
CA PHE A 30 11.99 5.41 26.72
C PHE A 30 13.30 5.60 27.48
N GLU A 31 13.51 6.80 28.03
CA GLU A 31 14.64 7.11 28.92
C GLU A 31 14.67 6.19 30.15
N SER A 32 13.52 6.02 30.80
CA SER A 32 13.34 5.06 31.88
C SER A 32 11.96 4.43 31.91
N VAL A 33 11.86 3.20 32.43
CA VAL A 33 10.63 2.45 32.60
C VAL A 33 10.52 2.07 34.08
N MET A 34 9.61 2.72 34.81
CA MET A 34 9.37 2.52 36.24
C MET A 34 8.19 1.58 36.44
N LEU A 35 8.42 0.42 37.03
CA LEU A 35 7.41 -0.60 37.21
C LEU A 35 6.99 -0.61 38.70
N LEU A 36 5.77 -0.19 38.97
CA LEU A 36 5.25 -0.11 40.35
C LEU A 36 4.18 -1.17 40.59
N ASN A 37 4.37 -1.96 41.65
CA ASN A 37 3.40 -2.99 42.04
C ASN A 37 3.44 -3.25 43.52
N ARG A 38 2.30 -3.63 44.14
CA ARG A 38 2.25 -4.05 45.56
C ARG A 38 3.21 -5.20 45.85
N THR A 39 3.36 -6.13 44.93
CA THR A 39 4.31 -7.23 45.00
C THR A 39 5.45 -6.94 44.04
N VAL A 40 6.53 -6.33 44.51
CA VAL A 40 7.67 -5.86 43.72
C VAL A 40 8.30 -7.00 42.90
N SER A 41 8.32 -8.23 43.41
CA SER A 41 8.88 -9.39 42.71
C SER A 41 8.22 -9.69 41.35
N LYS A 42 7.00 -9.18 41.09
CA LYS A 42 6.37 -9.30 39.79
C LYS A 42 7.08 -8.50 38.67
N ALA A 43 7.89 -7.51 39.03
CA ALA A 43 8.71 -6.76 38.09
C ALA A 43 9.98 -7.50 37.64
N GLN A 44 10.44 -8.50 38.43
CA GLN A 44 11.70 -9.23 38.17
C GLN A 44 11.90 -9.70 36.70
N PRO A 45 10.89 -10.28 36.04
CA PRO A 45 11.05 -10.74 34.67
C PRO A 45 11.33 -9.62 33.65
N PHE A 46 11.09 -8.36 34.03
CA PHE A 46 11.23 -7.19 33.14
C PHE A 46 12.50 -6.36 33.44
N LEU A 47 13.24 -6.67 34.50
CA LEU A 47 14.49 -5.99 34.86
C LEU A 47 15.65 -6.50 34.00
N THR A 48 15.52 -6.36 32.69
CA THR A 48 16.50 -6.87 31.69
C THR A 48 17.44 -5.79 31.18
N GLU A 49 17.17 -4.53 31.50
CA GLU A 49 17.91 -3.36 31.03
C GLU A 49 18.07 -2.36 32.18
N ASP A 50 19.19 -1.63 32.23
CA ASP A 50 19.50 -0.66 33.32
C ASP A 50 18.47 0.47 33.41
N ARG A 51 17.75 0.77 32.35
CA ARG A 51 16.68 1.79 32.32
C ARG A 51 15.37 1.33 33.00
N VAL A 52 15.26 0.08 33.42
CA VAL A 52 14.05 -0.48 34.01
C VAL A 52 14.23 -0.60 35.52
N SER A 53 13.34 0.02 36.30
CA SER A 53 13.35 -0.03 37.76
C SER A 53 12.05 -0.58 38.30
N ALA A 54 12.15 -1.24 39.46
CA ALA A 54 11.01 -1.80 40.20
C ALA A 54 10.78 -1.02 41.50
N HIS A 55 9.53 -0.67 41.76
CA HIS A 55 9.12 0.19 42.85
C HIS A 55 8.00 -0.45 43.68
N GLY A 56 8.04 -0.23 44.96
CA GLY A 56 6.99 -0.60 45.90
C GLY A 56 5.84 0.41 45.91
N TRP A 57 4.76 0.04 46.63
CA TRP A 57 3.58 0.90 46.66
C TRP A 57 3.80 2.19 47.49
N ASP A 58 4.75 2.18 48.39
CA ASP A 58 5.22 3.32 49.19
C ASP A 58 5.94 4.39 48.35
N GLU A 59 6.42 4.04 47.17
CA GLU A 59 7.09 4.93 46.23
C GLU A 59 6.13 5.56 45.21
N LEU A 60 4.81 5.31 45.28
CA LEU A 60 3.81 5.72 44.27
C LEU A 60 3.91 7.22 43.94
N GLU A 61 3.94 8.10 44.94
CA GLU A 61 4.00 9.55 44.72
C GLU A 61 5.30 9.96 44.04
N ALA A 62 6.43 9.40 44.44
CA ALA A 62 7.73 9.70 43.86
C ALA A 62 7.81 9.26 42.38
N VAL A 63 7.30 8.06 42.08
CA VAL A 63 7.24 7.53 40.73
C VAL A 63 6.32 8.40 39.82
N LEU A 64 5.15 8.79 40.33
CA LEU A 64 4.21 9.63 39.60
C LEU A 64 4.79 11.05 39.32
N ALA A 65 5.50 11.62 40.32
CA ALA A 65 6.12 12.93 40.16
C ALA A 65 7.29 12.97 39.15
N ASP A 66 7.89 11.80 38.89
CA ASP A 66 9.00 11.68 37.92
C ASP A 66 8.54 11.22 36.52
N ALA A 67 7.34 10.66 36.40
CA ALA A 67 6.83 10.13 35.12
C ALA A 67 6.30 11.21 34.18
N ASP A 68 6.61 11.09 32.89
CA ASP A 68 6.00 11.87 31.80
C ASP A 68 4.77 11.16 31.22
N VAL A 69 4.79 9.81 31.26
CA VAL A 69 3.70 8.97 30.81
C VAL A 69 3.37 7.95 31.88
N VAL A 70 2.11 7.84 32.26
CA VAL A 70 1.65 6.92 33.29
C VAL A 70 0.61 5.98 32.69
N PHE A 71 0.83 4.68 32.85
CA PHE A 71 -0.16 3.66 32.58
C PHE A 71 -0.63 3.06 33.93
N SER A 72 -1.92 3.20 34.24
CA SER A 72 -2.52 2.57 35.42
C SER A 72 -3.31 1.33 35.01
N ALA A 73 -2.94 0.19 35.55
CA ALA A 73 -3.55 -1.11 35.29
C ALA A 73 -3.77 -1.88 36.60
N VAL A 74 -4.25 -1.19 37.62
CA VAL A 74 -4.55 -1.74 38.95
C VAL A 74 -6.02 -2.11 39.10
N LYS A 75 -6.31 -3.00 40.03
CA LYS A 75 -7.67 -3.25 40.46
C LYS A 75 -7.90 -2.46 41.76
N THR A 76 -8.73 -1.42 41.68
CA THR A 76 -9.07 -0.54 42.80
C THR A 76 -10.52 -0.08 42.67
N GLU A 77 -11.14 0.24 43.82
CA GLU A 77 -12.49 0.82 43.87
C GLU A 77 -12.44 2.34 44.10
N GLU A 78 -11.27 2.88 44.46
CA GLU A 78 -11.06 4.29 44.74
C GLU A 78 -9.96 4.88 43.87
N TYR A 79 -9.96 6.21 43.76
CA TYR A 79 -8.87 6.92 43.07
C TYR A 79 -7.59 6.79 43.91
N ILE A 80 -6.51 6.41 43.24
CA ILE A 80 -5.15 6.28 43.82
C ILE A 80 -4.17 7.26 43.16
N ILE A 81 -4.52 7.80 41.99
CA ILE A 81 -3.72 8.79 41.26
C ILE A 81 -4.48 10.11 41.26
N PHE A 82 -3.87 11.13 41.81
CA PHE A 82 -4.43 12.47 41.92
C PHE A 82 -3.60 13.44 41.02
N PRO A 83 -4.24 14.45 40.40
CA PRO A 83 -3.53 15.41 39.57
C PRO A 83 -2.33 16.11 40.25
N SER A 84 -2.42 16.29 41.56
CA SER A 84 -1.36 16.89 42.39
C SER A 84 -0.08 16.05 42.51
N MET A 85 -0.16 14.74 42.22
CA MET A 85 0.98 13.83 42.24
C MET A 85 1.75 13.77 40.92
N LEU A 86 1.22 14.41 39.87
CA LEU A 86 1.70 14.29 38.51
C LEU A 86 2.44 15.55 38.06
N LYS A 87 3.36 15.40 37.11
CA LYS A 87 3.91 16.55 36.35
C LYS A 87 2.81 17.28 35.60
N ALA A 88 2.95 18.59 35.41
CA ALA A 88 1.98 19.43 34.71
C ALA A 88 1.64 18.94 33.28
N ASP A 89 2.62 18.39 32.58
CA ASP A 89 2.48 17.90 31.21
C ASP A 89 2.37 16.38 31.11
N ALA A 90 2.19 15.70 32.25
CA ALA A 90 2.06 14.26 32.25
C ALA A 90 0.83 13.77 31.49
N VAL A 91 0.97 12.64 30.82
CA VAL A 91 -0.12 11.96 30.12
C VAL A 91 -0.44 10.67 30.89
N VAL A 92 -1.71 10.50 31.24
CA VAL A 92 -2.17 9.32 32.00
C VAL A 92 -3.10 8.48 31.14
N PHE A 93 -2.80 7.21 31.04
CA PHE A 93 -3.66 6.17 30.46
C PHE A 93 -4.23 5.31 31.59
N ASP A 94 -5.47 5.58 31.95
CA ASP A 94 -6.17 4.81 33.01
C ASP A 94 -6.91 3.62 32.36
N LEU A 95 -6.31 2.44 32.51
CA LEU A 95 -6.82 1.17 31.97
C LEU A 95 -7.68 0.40 32.99
N CYS A 96 -8.12 1.08 34.05
CA CYS A 96 -8.85 0.49 35.18
C CYS A 96 -10.36 0.66 35.05
N LEU A 97 -11.10 -0.33 35.52
CA LEU A 97 -12.54 -0.27 35.74
C LEU A 97 -12.82 -0.87 37.15
N PRO A 98 -13.28 -0.05 38.12
CA PRO A 98 -13.47 1.42 38.08
C PRO A 98 -12.18 2.21 37.86
N ARG A 99 -12.30 3.51 37.58
CA ARG A 99 -11.15 4.39 37.31
C ARG A 99 -10.25 4.52 38.52
N SER A 100 -8.96 4.51 38.30
CA SER A 100 -7.93 4.68 39.32
C SER A 100 -7.39 6.12 39.41
N CYS A 101 -7.58 6.94 38.36
CA CYS A 101 -7.11 8.31 38.29
C CYS A 101 -8.27 9.30 38.45
N GLN A 102 -8.13 10.26 39.33
CA GLN A 102 -9.08 11.36 39.49
C GLN A 102 -8.98 12.32 38.28
N PRO A 103 -10.10 12.65 37.64
CA PRO A 103 -10.11 13.65 36.56
C PRO A 103 -9.65 15.03 37.06
N GLY A 104 -8.87 15.75 36.24
CA GLY A 104 -8.45 17.11 36.48
C GLY A 104 -8.60 17.97 35.22
N SER A 105 -8.88 19.25 35.38
CA SER A 105 -9.17 20.16 34.25
C SER A 105 -8.00 20.37 33.28
N SER A 106 -6.76 20.20 33.76
CA SER A 106 -5.52 20.34 32.96
C SER A 106 -4.83 19.01 32.66
N LEU A 107 -5.35 17.89 33.20
CA LEU A 107 -4.72 16.59 33.05
C LEU A 107 -5.07 15.94 31.71
N LYS A 108 -4.07 15.51 30.95
CA LYS A 108 -4.24 14.70 29.74
C LYS A 108 -4.52 13.24 30.16
N LEU A 109 -5.78 12.96 30.46
CA LEU A 109 -6.25 11.65 30.94
C LEU A 109 -7.01 10.94 29.82
N TYR A 110 -6.55 9.76 29.44
CA TYR A 110 -7.21 8.84 28.54
C TYR A 110 -7.67 7.60 29.29
N ASN A 111 -8.93 7.26 29.16
CA ASN A 111 -9.50 6.04 29.72
C ASN A 111 -9.81 5.02 28.63
N ILE A 112 -10.25 3.82 29.01
CA ILE A 112 -10.59 2.75 28.05
C ILE A 112 -11.66 3.18 27.05
N GLU A 113 -12.68 3.93 27.48
CA GLU A 113 -13.75 4.42 26.58
C GLU A 113 -13.21 5.37 25.52
N ASN A 114 -12.37 6.33 25.91
CA ASN A 114 -11.73 7.26 24.97
C ASN A 114 -10.87 6.51 23.95
N LEU A 115 -10.10 5.52 24.39
CA LEU A 115 -9.24 4.71 23.52
C LEU A 115 -10.07 3.85 22.57
N THR A 116 -11.18 3.26 23.04
CA THR A 116 -12.07 2.47 22.18
C THR A 116 -12.73 3.33 21.10
N ASN A 117 -13.25 4.51 21.47
CA ASN A 117 -13.86 5.43 20.52
C ASN A 117 -12.86 5.91 19.45
N GLN A 118 -11.63 6.22 19.83
CA GLN A 118 -10.57 6.55 18.88
C GLN A 118 -10.25 5.38 17.94
N LEU A 119 -10.17 4.16 18.46
CA LEU A 119 -9.94 2.97 17.63
C LEU A 119 -11.06 2.72 16.62
N GLU A 120 -12.31 2.96 17.00
CA GLU A 120 -13.45 2.82 16.09
C GLU A 120 -13.43 3.89 15.00
N GLN A 121 -13.09 5.13 15.31
CA GLN A 121 -12.89 6.18 14.32
C GLN A 121 -11.78 5.83 13.33
N TYR A 122 -10.62 5.38 13.79
CA TYR A 122 -9.53 4.94 12.92
C TYR A 122 -9.91 3.73 12.05
N LYS A 123 -10.73 2.81 12.57
CA LYS A 123 -11.24 1.69 11.78
C LYS A 123 -12.18 2.17 10.67
N ALA A 124 -13.08 3.10 10.96
CA ALA A 124 -13.99 3.68 9.98
C ALA A 124 -13.23 4.42 8.87
N GLU A 125 -12.26 5.26 9.22
CA GLU A 125 -11.40 5.96 8.26
C GLU A 125 -10.63 4.97 7.36
N ARG A 126 -10.07 3.90 7.96
CA ARG A 126 -9.37 2.87 7.19
C ARG A 126 -10.29 2.12 6.24
N GLN A 127 -11.53 1.83 6.64
CA GLN A 127 -12.51 1.19 5.78
C GLN A 127 -12.92 2.07 4.61
N GLU A 128 -13.09 3.37 4.85
CA GLU A 128 -13.38 4.34 3.79
C GLU A 128 -12.22 4.43 2.78
N ILE A 129 -10.97 4.53 3.27
CA ILE A 129 -9.78 4.55 2.43
C ILE A 129 -9.65 3.25 1.63
N ALA A 130 -9.86 2.09 2.27
CA ALA A 130 -9.83 0.80 1.62
C ALA A 130 -10.89 0.68 0.52
N GLY A 131 -12.12 1.21 0.76
CA GLY A 131 -13.18 1.25 -0.25
C GLY A 131 -12.81 2.11 -1.46
N ARG A 132 -12.20 3.28 -1.26
CA ARG A 132 -11.71 4.13 -2.38
C ARG A 132 -10.62 3.44 -3.18
N ILE A 133 -9.65 2.83 -2.50
CA ILE A 133 -8.57 2.08 -3.16
C ILE A 133 -9.13 0.91 -3.97
N ALA A 134 -10.13 0.19 -3.46
CA ALA A 134 -10.76 -0.91 -4.19
C ALA A 134 -11.40 -0.45 -5.49
N LEU A 135 -12.10 0.69 -5.48
CA LEU A 135 -12.69 1.29 -6.69
C LEU A 135 -11.61 1.70 -7.71
N GLU A 136 -10.52 2.31 -7.26
CA GLU A 136 -9.40 2.67 -8.13
C GLU A 136 -8.75 1.43 -8.75
N ILE A 137 -8.60 0.35 -7.98
CA ILE A 137 -8.08 -0.93 -8.47
C ILE A 137 -9.00 -1.51 -9.55
N ASP A 138 -10.31 -1.50 -9.35
CA ASP A 138 -11.28 -2.02 -10.31
C ASP A 138 -11.22 -1.25 -11.63
N GLU A 139 -11.11 0.10 -11.58
CA GLU A 139 -10.93 0.93 -12.76
C GLU A 139 -9.61 0.61 -13.51
N GLU A 140 -8.51 0.44 -12.79
CA GLU A 140 -7.22 0.08 -13.39
C GLU A 140 -7.21 -1.35 -13.94
N LEU A 141 -7.94 -2.29 -13.33
CA LEU A 141 -8.10 -3.65 -13.85
C LEU A 141 -8.83 -3.67 -15.19
N VAL A 142 -9.85 -2.82 -15.39
CA VAL A 142 -10.52 -2.67 -16.68
C VAL A 142 -9.54 -2.17 -17.73
N LYS A 143 -8.80 -1.08 -17.45
CA LYS A 143 -7.78 -0.54 -18.36
C LYS A 143 -6.69 -1.57 -18.68
N PHE A 144 -6.27 -2.35 -17.70
CA PHE A 144 -5.30 -3.44 -17.90
C PHE A 144 -5.84 -4.56 -18.78
N ALA A 145 -7.10 -4.93 -18.63
CA ALA A 145 -7.75 -5.94 -19.46
C ALA A 145 -7.80 -5.47 -20.93
N ASP A 146 -8.20 -4.22 -21.18
CA ASP A 146 -8.23 -3.61 -22.50
C ASP A 146 -6.83 -3.56 -23.13
N TRP A 147 -5.83 -3.13 -22.35
CA TRP A 147 -4.44 -3.11 -22.81
C TRP A 147 -3.93 -4.51 -23.17
N ARG A 148 -4.27 -5.53 -22.37
CA ARG A 148 -3.89 -6.93 -22.63
C ARG A 148 -4.52 -7.45 -23.93
N GLN A 149 -5.79 -7.12 -24.18
CA GLN A 149 -6.46 -7.47 -25.44
C GLN A 149 -5.75 -6.81 -26.64
N GLN A 150 -5.38 -5.54 -26.53
CA GLN A 150 -4.63 -4.85 -27.56
C GLN A 150 -3.27 -5.49 -27.88
N LEU A 151 -2.59 -6.06 -26.88
CA LEU A 151 -1.34 -6.80 -27.11
C LEU A 151 -1.53 -8.03 -28.01
N GLY A 152 -2.69 -8.69 -27.92
CA GLY A 152 -2.99 -9.89 -28.71
C GLY A 152 -3.05 -9.67 -30.20
N ILE A 153 -3.24 -8.42 -30.66
CA ILE A 153 -3.29 -8.09 -32.10
C ILE A 153 -1.94 -7.74 -32.71
N ILE A 154 -0.91 -7.50 -31.91
CA ILE A 154 0.43 -7.10 -32.41
C ILE A 154 0.97 -8.14 -33.40
N PRO A 155 0.93 -9.46 -33.12
CA PRO A 155 1.36 -10.46 -34.10
C PRO A 155 0.59 -10.37 -35.43
N LEU A 156 -0.72 -10.16 -35.39
CA LEU A 156 -1.53 -10.03 -36.59
C LEU A 156 -1.14 -8.81 -37.44
N ILE A 157 -0.88 -7.68 -36.77
CA ILE A 157 -0.40 -6.46 -37.46
C ILE A 157 0.94 -6.72 -38.15
N GLN A 158 1.84 -7.46 -37.50
CA GLN A 158 3.13 -7.85 -38.08
C GLN A 158 2.94 -8.74 -39.31
N GLU A 159 2.14 -9.81 -39.19
CA GLU A 159 1.82 -10.71 -40.33
C GLU A 159 1.24 -9.96 -41.52
N ILE A 160 0.32 -9.01 -41.30
CA ILE A 160 -0.25 -8.17 -42.38
C ILE A 160 0.86 -7.33 -43.04
N ARG A 161 1.74 -6.73 -42.29
CA ARG A 161 2.87 -5.93 -42.80
C ARG A 161 3.87 -6.78 -43.56
N ASP A 162 4.21 -7.95 -43.03
CA ASP A 162 5.17 -8.85 -43.68
C ASP A 162 4.63 -9.34 -45.03
N LYS A 163 3.35 -9.71 -45.07
CA LYS A 163 2.71 -10.09 -46.32
C LYS A 163 2.72 -8.96 -47.37
N ALA A 164 2.50 -7.71 -46.96
CA ALA A 164 2.57 -6.55 -47.85
C ALA A 164 4.01 -6.28 -48.31
N LEU A 165 5.01 -6.50 -47.49
CA LEU A 165 6.43 -6.38 -47.84
C LEU A 165 6.88 -7.52 -48.77
N GLU A 166 6.38 -8.74 -48.59
CA GLU A 166 6.59 -9.84 -49.54
C GLU A 166 6.03 -9.53 -50.92
N ALA A 167 4.81 -8.99 -50.97
CA ALA A 167 4.22 -8.54 -52.26
C ALA A 167 5.06 -7.44 -52.92
N GLN A 168 5.60 -6.49 -52.14
CA GLN A 168 6.53 -5.48 -52.63
C GLN A 168 7.81 -6.11 -53.19
N ALA A 169 8.41 -7.05 -52.46
CA ALA A 169 9.64 -7.71 -52.90
C ALA A 169 9.42 -8.45 -54.22
N SER A 170 8.33 -9.20 -54.34
CA SER A 170 7.94 -9.90 -55.57
C SER A 170 7.70 -8.94 -56.75
N ALA A 171 7.07 -7.78 -56.49
CA ALA A 171 6.85 -6.75 -57.50
C ALA A 171 8.18 -6.14 -57.98
N MET A 172 9.12 -5.88 -57.07
CA MET A 172 10.46 -5.38 -57.37
C MET A 172 11.28 -6.40 -58.18
N GLU A 173 11.22 -7.68 -57.86
CA GLU A 173 11.82 -8.75 -58.65
C GLU A 173 11.27 -8.81 -60.09
N SER A 174 9.95 -8.71 -60.20
CA SER A 174 9.30 -8.68 -61.54
C SER A 174 9.72 -7.47 -62.32
N LEU A 175 9.82 -6.30 -61.67
CA LEU A 175 10.26 -5.04 -62.31
C LEU A 175 11.70 -5.15 -62.81
N ASN A 176 12.62 -5.65 -61.98
CA ASN A 176 14.03 -5.83 -62.32
C ASN A 176 14.21 -6.81 -63.51
N ARG A 177 13.35 -7.84 -63.62
CA ARG A 177 13.38 -8.76 -64.76
C ARG A 177 12.90 -8.11 -66.06
N LYS A 178 11.91 -7.18 -65.98
CA LYS A 178 11.33 -6.52 -67.13
C LYS A 178 12.12 -5.31 -67.58
N ILE A 179 12.82 -4.65 -66.68
CA ILE A 179 13.63 -3.44 -66.92
C ILE A 179 15.00 -3.64 -66.29
N PRO A 180 15.90 -4.41 -66.95
CA PRO A 180 17.20 -4.76 -66.37
C PRO A 180 18.17 -3.57 -66.27
N ASP A 181 17.93 -2.48 -66.97
CA ASP A 181 18.81 -1.31 -67.02
C ASP A 181 18.51 -0.27 -65.90
N LEU A 182 17.67 -0.62 -64.92
CA LEU A 182 17.41 0.26 -63.79
C LEU A 182 18.66 0.44 -62.96
N THR A 183 19.06 1.70 -62.74
CA THR A 183 20.13 2.04 -61.80
C THR A 183 19.77 1.76 -60.37
N GLU A 184 20.75 1.52 -59.49
CA GLU A 184 20.50 1.33 -58.06
C GLU A 184 19.73 2.50 -57.42
N ARG A 185 19.93 3.74 -57.90
CA ARG A 185 19.23 4.93 -57.42
C ARG A 185 17.74 4.87 -57.78
N GLU A 186 17.41 4.47 -58.97
CA GLU A 186 16.00 4.33 -59.43
C GLU A 186 15.32 3.18 -58.67
N GLN A 187 15.98 2.03 -58.51
CA GLN A 187 15.45 0.92 -57.74
C GLN A 187 15.14 1.35 -56.29
N LYS A 188 16.05 2.08 -55.60
CA LYS A 188 15.83 2.62 -54.28
C LYS A 188 14.64 3.60 -54.22
N GLN A 189 14.50 4.47 -55.19
CA GLN A 189 13.37 5.40 -55.27
C GLN A 189 12.04 4.67 -55.45
N ILE A 190 11.96 3.73 -56.39
CA ILE A 190 10.77 2.91 -56.63
C ILE A 190 10.39 2.15 -55.38
N SER A 191 11.35 1.48 -54.74
CA SER A 191 11.13 0.75 -53.46
C SER A 191 10.59 1.65 -52.36
N LYS A 192 11.13 2.89 -52.24
CA LYS A 192 10.66 3.87 -51.24
C LYS A 192 9.21 4.28 -51.49
N HIS A 193 8.85 4.54 -52.75
CA HIS A 193 7.48 4.90 -53.09
C HIS A 193 6.50 3.74 -52.88
N MET A 194 6.88 2.50 -53.22
CA MET A 194 6.08 1.31 -52.92
C MET A 194 5.83 1.13 -51.42
N LYS A 195 6.87 1.29 -50.59
CA LYS A 195 6.70 1.28 -49.13
C LYS A 195 5.77 2.39 -48.63
N SER A 196 5.85 3.58 -49.22
CA SER A 196 4.95 4.68 -48.88
C SER A 196 3.49 4.34 -49.17
N ILE A 197 3.22 3.75 -50.34
CA ILE A 197 1.87 3.29 -50.72
C ILE A 197 1.36 2.24 -49.75
N ILE A 198 2.17 1.22 -49.44
CA ILE A 198 1.81 0.19 -48.46
C ILE A 198 1.44 0.80 -47.11
N ASN A 199 2.27 1.70 -46.60
CA ASN A 199 2.01 2.37 -45.33
C ASN A 199 0.71 3.20 -45.36
N GLN A 200 0.42 3.89 -46.47
CA GLN A 200 -0.83 4.65 -46.61
C GLN A 200 -2.06 3.74 -46.66
N VAL A 201 -1.99 2.65 -47.42
CA VAL A 201 -3.11 1.70 -47.58
C VAL A 201 -3.37 0.95 -46.26
N LEU A 202 -2.33 0.58 -45.53
CA LEU A 202 -2.46 -0.17 -44.29
C LEU A 202 -2.77 0.71 -43.06
N LYS A 203 -2.65 2.03 -43.15
CA LYS A 203 -2.82 2.93 -41.98
C LYS A 203 -4.19 2.78 -41.34
N GLU A 204 -5.26 2.99 -42.11
CA GLU A 204 -6.63 2.91 -41.59
C GLU A 204 -7.02 1.49 -41.17
N PRO A 205 -6.76 0.41 -41.92
CA PRO A 205 -7.01 -0.94 -41.49
C PRO A 205 -6.33 -1.30 -40.16
N ILE A 206 -5.08 -0.86 -39.94
CA ILE A 206 -4.36 -1.11 -38.68
C ILE A 206 -4.96 -0.30 -37.53
N LEU A 207 -5.42 0.94 -37.77
CA LEU A 207 -6.11 1.72 -36.73
C LEU A 207 -7.42 1.06 -36.31
N GLN A 208 -8.25 0.67 -37.29
CA GLN A 208 -9.52 -0.02 -37.04
C GLN A 208 -9.32 -1.35 -36.36
N LEU A 209 -8.27 -2.10 -36.68
CA LEU A 209 -7.93 -3.36 -36.02
C LEU A 209 -7.62 -3.16 -34.54
N LYS A 210 -6.97 -2.05 -34.17
CA LYS A 210 -6.71 -1.69 -32.78
C LYS A 210 -8.00 -1.33 -32.03
N GLU A 211 -8.92 -0.63 -32.68
CA GLU A 211 -10.21 -0.27 -32.10
C GLU A 211 -11.10 -1.50 -31.90
N LEU A 212 -11.18 -2.39 -32.89
CA LEU A 212 -11.97 -3.62 -32.85
C LEU A 212 -11.38 -4.69 -31.91
N SER A 213 -10.12 -4.55 -31.50
CA SER A 213 -9.49 -5.48 -30.56
C SER A 213 -9.99 -5.33 -29.11
N VAL A 214 -10.72 -4.26 -28.81
CA VAL A 214 -11.29 -3.98 -27.49
C VAL A 214 -12.80 -4.17 -27.59
N GLY A 215 -13.36 -5.15 -26.85
CA GLY A 215 -14.80 -5.39 -26.84
C GLY A 215 -15.19 -6.86 -26.80
N GLU A 216 -16.48 -7.12 -26.62
CA GLU A 216 -17.04 -8.47 -26.44
C GLU A 216 -16.90 -9.38 -27.67
N HIS A 217 -16.71 -8.83 -28.87
CA HIS A 217 -16.63 -9.54 -30.14
C HIS A 217 -15.22 -9.53 -30.75
N SER A 218 -14.22 -9.10 -30.00
CA SER A 218 -12.84 -8.88 -30.49
C SER A 218 -12.24 -10.12 -31.18
N ASP A 219 -12.46 -11.32 -30.66
CA ASP A 219 -11.92 -12.55 -31.25
C ASP A 219 -12.53 -12.86 -32.62
N TYR A 220 -13.82 -12.60 -32.79
CA TYR A 220 -14.51 -12.78 -34.07
C TYR A 220 -14.03 -11.76 -35.11
N ASP A 221 -13.92 -10.51 -34.73
CA ASP A 221 -13.47 -9.41 -35.59
C ASP A 221 -12.01 -9.59 -36.03
N ILE A 222 -11.14 -9.99 -35.12
CA ILE A 222 -9.74 -10.33 -35.39
C ILE A 222 -9.64 -11.50 -36.38
N ALA A 223 -10.44 -12.54 -36.20
CA ALA A 223 -10.45 -13.70 -37.09
C ALA A 223 -10.97 -13.32 -38.50
N LEU A 224 -11.98 -12.46 -38.57
CA LEU A 224 -12.51 -11.95 -39.83
C LEU A 224 -11.46 -11.13 -40.59
N ILE A 225 -10.76 -10.23 -39.90
CA ILE A 225 -9.70 -9.42 -40.50
C ILE A 225 -8.53 -10.29 -40.98
N ALA A 226 -8.08 -11.25 -40.18
CA ALA A 226 -7.07 -12.21 -40.59
C ALA A 226 -7.45 -12.92 -41.88
N LYS A 227 -8.71 -13.35 -42.00
CA LYS A 227 -9.25 -13.98 -43.21
C LYS A 227 -9.27 -13.03 -44.39
N ILE A 228 -9.65 -11.76 -44.23
CA ILE A 228 -9.66 -10.72 -45.27
C ILE A 228 -8.25 -10.53 -45.84
N PHE A 229 -7.22 -10.52 -45.00
CA PHE A 229 -5.83 -10.43 -45.43
C PHE A 229 -5.23 -11.77 -45.88
N GLY A 230 -6.02 -12.85 -45.90
CA GLY A 230 -5.57 -14.18 -46.30
C GLY A 230 -4.55 -14.79 -45.40
N LEU A 231 -4.64 -14.48 -44.09
CA LEU A 231 -3.82 -15.06 -43.02
C LEU A 231 -4.63 -16.22 -42.40
N HIS A 232 -4.06 -17.42 -42.44
CA HIS A 232 -4.71 -18.60 -41.88
C HIS A 232 -4.18 -18.79 -40.45
N ARG A 233 -4.97 -18.36 -39.46
CA ARG A 233 -4.76 -18.77 -38.07
C ARG A 233 -5.55 -20.06 -37.82
N GLU A 234 -4.86 -21.17 -37.64
CA GLU A 234 -5.44 -22.34 -37.01
C GLU A 234 -5.82 -21.96 -35.57
N ARG A 235 -7.05 -22.30 -35.18
CA ARG A 235 -7.52 -22.09 -33.80
C ARG A 235 -6.67 -22.97 -32.87
N GLY A 236 -5.79 -22.36 -32.06
CA GLY A 236 -5.17 -23.01 -30.94
C GLY A 236 -6.08 -22.96 -29.70
#